data_6ad24c0263da8c1fae9533914abbd1ed
#
_entry.id   6ad24c0263da8c1fae9533914abbd1ed
#
_cell.length_a   1.000
_cell.length_b   1.000
_cell.length_c   1.000
_cell.angle_alpha   90.00
_cell.angle_beta   90.00
_cell.angle_gamma   90.00
#
_symmetry.space_group_name_H-M   'P 1'
#
loop_
_entity.id
_entity.type
_entity.pdbx_description
1 polymer ?
#
loop_
_entity_poly.entity_id
_entity_poly.type
_entity_poly.pdbx_seq_one_letter_code
_entity_poly.pdbx_strand_id
1 'polypeptide(L)'
;EPCTDSPLFGLEEVVVTPHLGASTVEAQDRAGTDVADSVLKALAGEFVADAVNITGGKVDEEVARWLDLARKLGLLAGKLLDDAPVALNVTARGELSTENVESLGLSAVRGLFSGIVSEPVTFVNAPSIAESRGLDYSVATETEARAHRSALEVKAVAANGATATVVGALTGLEAVEKIVRINGRGMDMRAAGRNLFLRYTDAPGALGKVGGQLGDAGINIEAAALTQAAKGDGAVLVLRVESEVPEELETSIAESVGAQSFQ
;
A
#
# COMPACT_ATOMS: atom_id res chain seq x y z
N GLU A 1 -17.94 14.42 29.92
CA GLU A 1 -17.41 15.31 30.94
C GLU A 1 -18.22 16.62 31.00
N PRO A 2 -18.42 17.17 32.19
CA PRO A 2 -17.98 16.67 33.50
C PRO A 2 -18.88 15.54 34.03
N CYS A 3 -18.28 14.56 34.73
CA CYS A 3 -19.02 13.60 35.52
C CYS A 3 -19.40 14.25 36.85
N THR A 4 -20.68 14.41 37.13
CA THR A 4 -21.19 15.06 38.35
C THR A 4 -21.72 14.06 39.37
N ASP A 5 -21.87 12.79 39.00
CA ASP A 5 -22.36 11.72 39.83
C ASP A 5 -21.56 10.43 39.57
N SER A 6 -20.72 10.08 40.56
CA SER A 6 -19.93 8.86 40.51
C SER A 6 -19.82 8.24 41.90
N PRO A 7 -19.99 6.92 42.05
CA PRO A 7 -19.79 6.23 43.33
C PRO A 7 -18.36 6.42 43.90
N LEU A 8 -17.39 6.79 43.07
CA LEU A 8 -16.00 7.05 43.48
C LEU A 8 -15.86 8.32 44.34
N PHE A 9 -16.79 9.28 44.20
CA PHE A 9 -16.68 10.57 44.93
C PHE A 9 -16.91 10.42 46.44
N GLY A 10 -17.47 9.31 46.90
CA GLY A 10 -17.68 9.02 48.30
C GLY A 10 -16.62 8.18 48.98
N LEU A 11 -15.55 7.80 48.29
CA LEU A 11 -14.48 6.98 48.84
C LEU A 11 -13.36 7.84 49.39
N GLU A 12 -12.96 7.61 50.65
CA GLU A 12 -11.91 8.40 51.33
C GLU A 12 -10.53 8.25 50.66
N GLU A 13 -10.27 7.13 49.99
CA GLU A 13 -9.01 6.82 49.32
C GLU A 13 -8.94 7.42 47.90
N VAL A 14 -10.02 8.01 47.40
CA VAL A 14 -10.09 8.56 46.05
C VAL A 14 -9.98 10.09 46.07
N VAL A 15 -8.97 10.59 45.41
CA VAL A 15 -8.84 12.01 45.11
C VAL A 15 -9.27 12.29 43.69
N VAL A 16 -10.28 13.13 43.51
CA VAL A 16 -10.82 13.49 42.20
C VAL A 16 -10.45 14.91 41.86
N THR A 17 -9.96 15.14 40.67
CA THR A 17 -9.66 16.47 40.14
C THR A 17 -10.49 16.73 38.88
N PRO A 18 -10.84 17.96 38.55
CA PRO A 18 -11.29 18.30 37.21
C PRO A 18 -10.21 17.94 36.17
N HIS A 19 -10.56 17.93 34.90
CA HIS A 19 -9.61 17.64 33.80
C HIS A 19 -8.51 18.75 33.74
N LEU A 20 -7.47 18.61 34.54
CA LEU A 20 -6.41 19.62 34.71
C LEU A 20 -5.08 19.26 34.03
N GLY A 21 -4.98 18.08 33.37
CA GLY A 21 -3.70 17.58 32.83
C GLY A 21 -3.01 18.53 31.84
N ALA A 22 -3.78 19.33 31.11
CA ALA A 22 -3.27 20.32 30.15
C ALA A 22 -3.39 21.77 30.63
N SER A 23 -3.55 22.01 31.95
CA SER A 23 -3.81 23.37 32.48
C SER A 23 -2.54 24.13 32.92
N THR A 24 -1.38 23.52 32.80
CA THR A 24 -0.09 24.25 33.04
C THR A 24 0.42 24.84 31.73
N VAL A 25 1.22 25.91 31.81
CA VAL A 25 1.83 26.55 30.63
C VAL A 25 2.69 25.55 29.87
N GLU A 26 3.47 24.73 30.55
CA GLU A 26 4.35 23.73 29.96
C GLU A 26 3.54 22.63 29.24
N ALA A 27 2.40 22.23 29.81
CA ALA A 27 1.54 21.24 29.17
C ALA A 27 0.87 21.80 27.90
N GLN A 28 0.47 23.06 27.91
CA GLN A 28 -0.12 23.74 26.76
C GLN A 28 0.91 23.94 25.64
N ASP A 29 2.13 24.41 25.98
CA ASP A 29 3.22 24.58 25.01
C ASP A 29 3.60 23.24 24.36
N ARG A 30 3.72 22.19 25.17
CA ARG A 30 3.99 20.85 24.67
C ARG A 30 2.88 20.32 23.76
N ALA A 31 1.63 20.42 24.18
CA ALA A 31 0.49 20.01 23.36
C ALA A 31 0.43 20.76 22.03
N GLY A 32 0.72 22.08 22.05
CA GLY A 32 0.80 22.91 20.85
C GLY A 32 1.87 22.45 19.88
N THR A 33 3.07 22.15 20.40
CA THR A 33 4.20 21.66 19.59
C THR A 33 3.91 20.27 19.01
N ASP A 34 3.43 19.33 19.84
CA ASP A 34 3.14 17.96 19.44
C ASP A 34 2.03 17.93 18.36
N VAL A 35 1.00 18.78 18.48
CA VAL A 35 -0.06 18.90 17.47
C VAL A 35 0.49 19.51 16.18
N ALA A 36 1.34 20.53 16.24
CA ALA A 36 1.94 21.14 15.07
C ALA A 36 2.78 20.12 14.28
N ASP A 37 3.61 19.34 14.97
CA ASP A 37 4.40 18.26 14.37
C ASP A 37 3.51 17.19 13.73
N SER A 38 2.42 16.79 14.42
CA SER A 38 1.45 15.82 13.89
C SER A 38 0.74 16.34 12.65
N VAL A 39 0.37 17.62 12.60
CA VAL A 39 -0.22 18.25 11.41
C VAL A 39 0.77 18.29 10.24
N LEU A 40 2.03 18.64 10.47
CA LEU A 40 3.05 18.64 9.43
C LEU A 40 3.26 17.25 8.84
N LYS A 41 3.32 16.21 9.67
CA LYS A 41 3.40 14.81 9.22
C LYS A 41 2.18 14.42 8.41
N ALA A 42 0.96 14.77 8.87
CA ALA A 42 -0.26 14.47 8.14
C ALA A 42 -0.29 15.14 6.77
N LEU A 43 0.15 16.40 6.66
CA LEU A 43 0.26 17.12 5.39
C LEU A 43 1.32 16.53 4.46
N ALA A 44 2.41 16.00 5.01
CA ALA A 44 3.42 15.25 4.27
C ALA A 44 2.95 13.84 3.83
N GLY A 45 1.75 13.42 4.25
CA GLY A 45 1.22 12.08 3.98
C GLY A 45 1.85 10.98 4.84
N GLU A 46 2.55 11.34 5.90
CA GLU A 46 3.15 10.40 6.85
C GLU A 46 2.10 9.86 7.82
N PHE A 47 2.43 8.75 8.48
CA PHE A 47 1.57 8.17 9.51
C PHE A 47 1.62 9.01 10.80
N VAL A 48 0.45 9.35 11.35
CA VAL A 48 0.30 10.11 12.60
C VAL A 48 -0.39 9.24 13.63
N ALA A 49 0.38 8.74 14.60
CA ALA A 49 -0.12 7.80 15.61
C ALA A 49 -1.22 8.38 16.53
N ASP A 50 -1.22 9.70 16.70
CA ASP A 50 -2.14 10.40 17.60
C ASP A 50 -3.44 10.86 16.90
N ALA A 51 -3.62 10.53 15.62
CA ALA A 51 -4.83 10.87 14.88
C ALA A 51 -6.02 10.04 15.40
N VAL A 52 -7.09 10.71 15.86
CA VAL A 52 -8.26 10.09 16.52
C VAL A 52 -9.10 9.21 15.59
N ASN A 53 -8.96 9.38 14.30
CA ASN A 53 -9.69 8.64 13.27
C ASN A 53 -8.84 7.54 12.59
N ILE A 54 -7.65 7.25 13.12
CA ILE A 54 -6.80 6.15 12.67
C ILE A 54 -6.86 5.02 13.71
N THR A 55 -7.29 3.84 13.27
CA THR A 55 -7.25 2.63 14.09
C THR A 55 -5.85 2.01 14.08
N GLY A 56 -5.41 1.43 15.21
CA GLY A 56 -4.11 0.74 15.32
C GLY A 56 -3.10 1.40 16.24
N GLY A 57 -3.29 2.66 16.64
CA GLY A 57 -2.41 3.34 17.60
C GLY A 57 -0.98 3.54 17.08
N LYS A 58 0.01 3.49 17.99
CA LYS A 58 1.41 3.66 17.64
C LYS A 58 1.91 2.48 16.81
N VAL A 59 2.50 2.79 15.67
CA VAL A 59 3.12 1.78 14.78
C VAL A 59 4.52 1.45 15.29
N ASP A 60 4.81 0.18 15.48
CA ASP A 60 6.14 -0.29 15.82
C ASP A 60 7.13 -0.06 14.66
N GLU A 61 8.41 0.15 14.99
CA GLU A 61 9.44 0.43 14.00
C GLU A 61 9.55 -0.67 12.93
N GLU A 62 9.34 -1.92 13.31
CA GLU A 62 9.36 -3.05 12.38
C GLU A 62 8.22 -2.96 11.37
N VAL A 63 6.99 -2.63 11.81
CA VAL A 63 5.82 -2.45 10.95
C VAL A 63 5.95 -1.20 10.09
N ALA A 64 6.54 -0.13 10.63
CA ALA A 64 6.72 1.13 9.91
C ALA A 64 7.50 0.95 8.58
N ARG A 65 8.46 0.03 8.55
CA ARG A 65 9.24 -0.30 7.35
C ARG A 65 8.41 -0.89 6.22
N TRP A 66 7.24 -1.45 6.52
CA TRP A 66 6.34 -2.08 5.55
C TRP A 66 5.26 -1.13 5.01
N LEU A 67 5.09 0.05 5.60
CA LEU A 67 4.00 0.97 5.22
C LEU A 67 4.09 1.40 3.76
N ASP A 68 5.28 1.76 3.27
CA ASP A 68 5.42 2.19 1.87
C ASP A 68 5.25 1.02 0.90
N LEU A 69 5.78 -0.15 1.24
CA LEU A 69 5.52 -1.36 0.46
C LEU A 69 4.02 -1.69 0.43
N ALA A 70 3.32 -1.64 1.56
CA ALA A 70 1.87 -1.87 1.62
C ALA A 70 1.11 -0.93 0.69
N ARG A 71 1.46 0.36 0.68
CA ARG A 71 0.90 1.36 -0.23
C ARG A 71 1.14 0.99 -1.70
N LYS A 72 2.36 0.63 -2.06
CA LYS A 72 2.73 0.22 -3.43
C LYS A 72 1.98 -1.04 -3.87
N LEU A 73 1.84 -2.02 -2.98
CA LEU A 73 1.08 -3.25 -3.27
C LEU A 73 -0.41 -2.95 -3.47
N GLY A 74 -1.00 -2.04 -2.68
CA GLY A 74 -2.37 -1.59 -2.83
C GLY A 74 -2.61 -0.90 -4.18
N LEU A 75 -1.72 0.03 -4.56
CA LEU A 75 -1.74 0.68 -5.86
C LEU A 75 -1.69 -0.34 -7.00
N LEU A 76 -0.72 -1.25 -6.95
CA LEU A 76 -0.54 -2.27 -7.99
C LEU A 76 -1.72 -3.23 -8.06
N ALA A 77 -2.26 -3.66 -6.91
CA ALA A 77 -3.45 -4.52 -6.89
C ALA A 77 -4.66 -3.84 -7.55
N GLY A 78 -4.85 -2.53 -7.31
CA GLY A 78 -5.89 -1.74 -7.97
C GLY A 78 -5.68 -1.60 -9.46
N LYS A 79 -4.46 -1.30 -9.90
CA LYS A 79 -4.10 -1.18 -11.33
C LYS A 79 -4.22 -2.50 -12.12
N LEU A 80 -4.12 -3.64 -11.44
CA LEU A 80 -4.30 -4.98 -12.04
C LEU A 80 -5.76 -5.40 -12.21
N LEU A 81 -6.71 -4.67 -11.62
CA LEU A 81 -8.14 -4.89 -11.80
C LEU A 81 -8.66 -4.12 -13.02
N ASP A 82 -9.56 -4.75 -13.76
CA ASP A 82 -10.24 -4.13 -14.91
C ASP A 82 -11.55 -3.43 -14.51
N ASP A 83 -11.95 -3.51 -13.22
CA ASP A 83 -13.21 -2.98 -12.71
C ASP A 83 -13.03 -2.42 -11.30
N ALA A 84 -14.02 -1.66 -10.83
CA ALA A 84 -13.97 -0.99 -9.53
C ALA A 84 -13.78 -1.99 -8.38
N PRO A 85 -12.81 -1.75 -7.48
CA PRO A 85 -12.58 -2.60 -6.32
C PRO A 85 -13.71 -2.43 -5.29
N VAL A 86 -14.22 -3.56 -4.76
CA VAL A 86 -15.21 -3.61 -3.68
C VAL A 86 -14.65 -4.19 -2.39
N ALA A 87 -13.53 -4.93 -2.46
CA ALA A 87 -12.84 -5.40 -1.26
C ALA A 87 -11.32 -5.38 -1.43
N LEU A 88 -10.62 -5.17 -0.31
CA LEU A 88 -9.16 -5.22 -0.20
C LEU A 88 -8.77 -6.03 1.03
N ASN A 89 -8.11 -7.17 0.82
CA ASN A 89 -7.66 -8.02 1.90
C ASN A 89 -6.13 -7.95 1.99
N VAL A 90 -5.62 -7.64 3.17
CA VAL A 90 -4.19 -7.54 3.45
C VAL A 90 -3.81 -8.66 4.40
N THR A 91 -2.81 -9.46 4.06
CA THR A 91 -2.35 -10.56 4.90
C THR A 91 -0.86 -10.44 5.19
N ALA A 92 -0.52 -10.24 6.46
CA ALA A 92 0.85 -10.27 6.95
C ALA A 92 1.27 -11.71 7.26
N ARG A 93 2.42 -12.13 6.73
CA ARG A 93 2.89 -13.52 6.79
C ARG A 93 4.26 -13.62 7.46
N GLY A 94 4.51 -14.76 8.10
CA GLY A 94 5.78 -15.06 8.74
C GLY A 94 5.97 -14.29 10.04
N GLU A 95 7.16 -13.77 10.32
CA GLU A 95 7.44 -13.02 11.55
C GLU A 95 6.62 -11.75 11.68
N LEU A 96 6.28 -11.08 10.57
CA LEU A 96 5.40 -9.91 10.56
C LEU A 96 4.00 -10.23 11.14
N SER A 97 3.58 -11.48 11.14
CA SER A 97 2.27 -11.90 11.67
C SER A 97 2.14 -11.76 13.19
N THR A 98 3.24 -11.56 13.90
CA THR A 98 3.26 -11.37 15.38
C THR A 98 3.11 -9.92 15.79
N GLU A 99 3.18 -8.99 14.84
CA GLU A 99 3.12 -7.55 15.06
C GLU A 99 1.69 -7.00 14.93
N ASN A 100 1.47 -5.76 15.41
CA ASN A 100 0.22 -5.05 15.16
C ASN A 100 0.22 -4.46 13.75
N VAL A 101 -0.38 -5.17 12.80
CA VAL A 101 -0.32 -4.89 11.36
C VAL A 101 -1.51 -4.11 10.81
N GLU A 102 -2.42 -3.61 11.64
CA GLU A 102 -3.62 -2.87 11.21
C GLU A 102 -3.30 -1.67 10.31
N SER A 103 -2.21 -0.94 10.59
CA SER A 103 -1.77 0.20 9.79
C SER A 103 -1.37 -0.17 8.36
N LEU A 104 -0.98 -1.42 8.10
CA LEU A 104 -0.64 -1.90 6.76
C LEU A 104 -1.88 -1.99 5.86
N GLY A 105 -3.04 -2.36 6.44
CA GLY A 105 -4.32 -2.34 5.74
C GLY A 105 -4.65 -0.94 5.25
N LEU A 106 -4.56 0.04 6.15
CA LEU A 106 -4.82 1.44 5.81
C LEU A 106 -3.83 1.99 4.79
N SER A 107 -2.56 1.59 4.87
CA SER A 107 -1.56 1.97 3.88
C SER A 107 -1.84 1.37 2.50
N ALA A 108 -2.30 0.11 2.43
CA ALA A 108 -2.72 -0.51 1.18
C ALA A 108 -3.96 0.17 0.58
N VAL A 109 -4.95 0.56 1.40
CA VAL A 109 -6.12 1.35 0.98
C VAL A 109 -5.70 2.70 0.37
N ARG A 110 -4.75 3.39 1.02
CA ARG A 110 -4.16 4.63 0.45
C ARG A 110 -3.59 4.38 -0.94
N GLY A 111 -2.82 3.33 -1.09
CA GLY A 111 -2.22 2.95 -2.37
C GLY A 111 -3.28 2.68 -3.44
N LEU A 112 -4.29 1.87 -3.11
CA LEU A 112 -5.39 1.54 -4.01
C LEU A 112 -6.06 2.81 -4.55
N PHE A 113 -6.46 3.72 -3.67
CA PHE A 113 -7.16 4.93 -4.07
C PHE A 113 -6.27 5.98 -4.70
N SER A 114 -4.96 6.03 -4.42
CA SER A 114 -4.05 6.96 -5.09
C SER A 114 -3.98 6.74 -6.61
N GLY A 115 -4.37 5.58 -7.11
CA GLY A 115 -4.51 5.29 -8.54
C GLY A 115 -5.91 5.55 -9.11
N ILE A 116 -6.90 5.93 -8.29
CA ILE A 116 -8.30 6.05 -8.66
C ILE A 116 -8.84 7.48 -8.51
N VAL A 117 -8.40 8.18 -7.45
CA VAL A 117 -8.86 9.55 -7.15
C VAL A 117 -7.77 10.56 -7.46
N SER A 118 -8.17 11.77 -7.88
CA SER A 118 -7.25 12.87 -8.21
C SER A 118 -6.77 13.65 -6.97
N GLU A 119 -7.48 13.53 -5.85
CA GLU A 119 -7.11 14.17 -4.60
C GLU A 119 -6.05 13.35 -3.83
N PRO A 120 -5.17 13.99 -3.06
CA PRO A 120 -4.19 13.28 -2.25
C PRO A 120 -4.85 12.35 -1.22
N VAL A 121 -4.51 11.05 -1.26
CA VAL A 121 -4.99 10.08 -0.28
C VAL A 121 -3.99 9.95 0.86
N THR A 122 -4.44 10.28 2.06
CA THR A 122 -3.67 10.27 3.28
C THR A 122 -4.18 9.19 4.24
N PHE A 123 -3.45 8.89 5.31
CA PHE A 123 -3.95 8.00 6.36
C PHE A 123 -5.22 8.52 7.03
N VAL A 124 -5.42 9.85 7.03
CA VAL A 124 -6.57 10.51 7.66
C VAL A 124 -7.84 10.38 6.83
N ASN A 125 -7.77 10.57 5.49
CA ASN A 125 -8.96 10.56 4.63
C ASN A 125 -9.24 9.20 3.98
N ALA A 126 -8.27 8.28 3.97
CA ALA A 126 -8.42 6.97 3.34
C ALA A 126 -9.62 6.15 3.89
N PRO A 127 -9.90 6.11 5.22
CA PRO A 127 -11.08 5.41 5.73
C PRO A 127 -12.39 5.99 5.19
N SER A 128 -12.54 7.31 5.18
CA SER A 128 -13.74 7.98 4.66
C SER A 128 -13.91 7.79 3.16
N ILE A 129 -12.81 7.77 2.40
CA ILE A 129 -12.84 7.46 0.96
C ILE A 129 -13.29 6.02 0.74
N ALA A 130 -12.76 5.06 1.52
CA ALA A 130 -13.17 3.65 1.44
C ALA A 130 -14.67 3.49 1.72
N GLU A 131 -15.17 4.06 2.80
CA GLU A 131 -16.57 4.03 3.18
C GLU A 131 -17.47 4.64 2.09
N SER A 132 -17.13 5.85 1.62
CA SER A 132 -17.93 6.56 0.60
C SER A 132 -17.98 5.82 -0.75
N ARG A 133 -16.99 4.97 -1.04
CA ARG A 133 -16.91 4.17 -2.27
C ARG A 133 -17.33 2.72 -2.08
N GLY A 134 -17.80 2.35 -0.89
CA GLY A 134 -18.24 1.00 -0.58
C GLY A 134 -17.13 -0.05 -0.65
N LEU A 135 -15.88 0.33 -0.33
CA LEU A 135 -14.76 -0.59 -0.24
C LEU A 135 -14.69 -1.19 1.17
N ASP A 136 -14.87 -2.48 1.28
CA ASP A 136 -14.55 -3.24 2.49
C ASP A 136 -13.06 -3.60 2.51
N TYR A 137 -12.36 -3.36 3.62
CA TYR A 137 -10.99 -3.83 3.77
C TYR A 137 -10.79 -4.60 5.07
N SER A 138 -9.90 -5.58 5.01
CA SER A 138 -9.56 -6.40 6.17
C SER A 138 -8.07 -6.67 6.25
N VAL A 139 -7.59 -6.87 7.48
CA VAL A 139 -6.22 -7.26 7.77
C VAL A 139 -6.23 -8.62 8.47
N ALA A 140 -5.39 -9.53 8.02
CA ALA A 140 -5.23 -10.85 8.58
C ALA A 140 -3.75 -11.18 8.78
N THR A 141 -3.47 -12.13 9.65
CA THR A 141 -2.12 -12.62 9.90
C THR A 141 -2.03 -14.13 9.67
N GLU A 142 -0.94 -14.59 9.07
CA GLU A 142 -0.62 -16.00 8.87
C GLU A 142 0.84 -16.26 9.26
N THR A 143 1.08 -17.25 10.10
CA THR A 143 2.44 -17.58 10.59
C THR A 143 3.32 -18.20 9.51
N GLU A 144 2.73 -18.81 8.48
CA GLU A 144 3.48 -19.43 7.39
C GLU A 144 3.83 -18.40 6.30
N ALA A 145 5.13 -18.23 6.04
CA ALA A 145 5.65 -17.49 4.89
C ALA A 145 6.45 -18.46 4.00
N ARG A 146 5.99 -18.67 2.75
CA ARG A 146 6.47 -19.76 1.88
C ARG A 146 7.94 -19.65 1.45
N ALA A 147 8.44 -18.46 1.15
CA ALA A 147 9.77 -18.27 0.55
C ALA A 147 10.57 -17.11 1.18
N HIS A 148 9.96 -16.35 2.04
CA HIS A 148 10.55 -15.18 2.69
C HIS A 148 10.33 -15.27 4.20
N ARG A 149 11.19 -14.66 4.99
CA ARG A 149 11.07 -14.60 6.44
C ARG A 149 9.75 -13.92 6.85
N SER A 150 9.42 -12.84 6.12
CA SER A 150 8.15 -12.14 6.20
C SER A 150 7.69 -11.73 4.80
N ALA A 151 6.38 -11.68 4.58
CA ALA A 151 5.77 -11.21 3.35
C ALA A 151 4.45 -10.50 3.64
N LEU A 152 4.10 -9.56 2.76
CA LEU A 152 2.81 -8.88 2.79
C LEU A 152 2.08 -9.20 1.49
N GLU A 153 0.89 -9.79 1.62
CA GLU A 153 0.00 -10.07 0.51
C GLU A 153 -1.15 -9.07 0.50
N VAL A 154 -1.41 -8.47 -0.65
CA VAL A 154 -2.56 -7.59 -0.87
C VAL A 154 -3.39 -8.18 -2.01
N LYS A 155 -4.67 -8.46 -1.70
CA LYS A 155 -5.64 -8.98 -2.66
C LYS A 155 -6.79 -8.00 -2.81
N ALA A 156 -6.94 -7.45 -4.00
CA ALA A 156 -8.09 -6.64 -4.38
C ALA A 156 -9.14 -7.52 -5.08
N VAL A 157 -10.41 -7.22 -4.84
CA VAL A 157 -11.57 -7.91 -5.43
C VAL A 157 -12.46 -6.87 -6.09
N ALA A 158 -12.79 -7.07 -7.35
CA ALA A 158 -13.68 -6.21 -8.12
C ALA A 158 -15.14 -6.64 -7.98
N ALA A 159 -16.07 -5.73 -8.32
CA ALA A 159 -17.51 -5.98 -8.27
C ALA A 159 -17.96 -7.16 -9.15
N ASN A 160 -17.29 -7.38 -10.26
CA ASN A 160 -17.53 -8.52 -11.17
C ASN A 160 -16.94 -9.86 -10.69
N GLY A 161 -16.30 -9.88 -9.50
CA GLY A 161 -15.64 -11.06 -8.93
C GLY A 161 -14.21 -11.30 -9.40
N ALA A 162 -13.66 -10.45 -10.29
CA ALA A 162 -12.25 -10.52 -10.67
C ALA A 162 -11.35 -10.20 -9.45
N THR A 163 -10.18 -10.80 -9.42
CA THR A 163 -9.23 -10.60 -8.30
C THR A 163 -7.83 -10.31 -8.81
N ALA A 164 -7.14 -9.44 -8.10
CA ALA A 164 -5.72 -9.21 -8.27
C ALA A 164 -4.99 -9.43 -6.94
N THR A 165 -3.94 -10.24 -6.95
CA THR A 165 -3.16 -10.56 -5.74
C THR A 165 -1.71 -10.21 -5.99
N VAL A 166 -1.15 -9.37 -5.11
CA VAL A 166 0.25 -8.95 -5.16
C VAL A 166 0.91 -9.27 -3.83
N VAL A 167 2.11 -9.84 -3.87
CA VAL A 167 2.89 -10.13 -2.68
C VAL A 167 4.21 -9.39 -2.74
N GLY A 168 4.52 -8.71 -1.65
CA GLY A 168 5.80 -8.03 -1.47
C GLY A 168 6.59 -8.58 -0.29
N ALA A 169 7.89 -8.34 -0.30
CA ALA A 169 8.79 -8.67 0.78
C ALA A 169 9.88 -7.60 0.94
N LEU A 170 10.35 -7.43 2.17
CA LEU A 170 11.57 -6.69 2.46
C LEU A 170 12.74 -7.66 2.44
N THR A 171 13.78 -7.35 1.68
CA THR A 171 14.91 -8.26 1.44
C THR A 171 16.25 -7.60 1.76
N GLY A 172 17.20 -8.42 2.26
CA GLY A 172 18.52 -7.95 2.65
C GLY A 172 18.53 -7.12 3.94
N LEU A 173 19.72 -6.69 4.34
CA LEU A 173 19.93 -5.88 5.56
C LEU A 173 19.34 -4.46 5.44
N GLU A 174 19.25 -3.96 4.21
CA GLU A 174 18.71 -2.62 3.91
C GLU A 174 17.20 -2.61 3.72
N ALA A 175 16.50 -3.73 4.01
CA ALA A 175 15.06 -3.85 3.86
C ALA A 175 14.55 -3.41 2.46
N VAL A 176 15.24 -3.86 1.40
CA VAL A 176 14.88 -3.50 0.03
C VAL A 176 13.50 -4.03 -0.31
N GLU A 177 12.58 -3.14 -0.65
CA GLU A 177 11.23 -3.47 -1.04
C GLU A 177 11.19 -4.18 -2.39
N LYS A 178 10.55 -5.35 -2.45
CA LYS A 178 10.39 -6.12 -3.67
C LYS A 178 8.96 -6.60 -3.85
N ILE A 179 8.50 -6.64 -5.10
CA ILE A 179 7.36 -7.42 -5.54
C ILE A 179 7.88 -8.82 -5.84
N VAL A 180 7.35 -9.82 -5.14
CA VAL A 180 7.84 -11.20 -5.21
C VAL A 180 6.83 -12.17 -5.84
N ARG A 181 5.55 -11.74 -5.98
CA ARG A 181 4.52 -12.53 -6.66
C ARG A 181 3.39 -11.63 -7.16
N ILE A 182 2.87 -11.93 -8.35
CA ILE A 182 1.64 -11.33 -8.91
C ILE A 182 0.74 -12.48 -9.37
N ASN A 183 -0.52 -12.51 -8.93
CA ASN A 183 -1.54 -13.50 -9.28
C ASN A 183 -1.01 -14.95 -9.15
N GLY A 184 -0.37 -15.24 -8.02
CA GLY A 184 0.20 -16.55 -7.72
C GLY A 184 1.55 -16.89 -8.39
N ARG A 185 2.06 -16.03 -9.28
CA ARG A 185 3.30 -16.24 -10.05
C ARG A 185 4.47 -15.49 -9.44
N GLY A 186 5.57 -16.22 -9.24
CA GLY A 186 6.80 -15.63 -8.69
C GLY A 186 7.43 -14.63 -9.63
N MET A 187 7.97 -13.56 -9.06
CA MET A 187 8.84 -12.59 -9.74
C MET A 187 9.86 -12.03 -8.74
N ASP A 188 10.82 -11.28 -9.23
CA ASP A 188 11.78 -10.55 -8.40
C ASP A 188 11.99 -9.16 -9.01
N MET A 189 11.22 -8.18 -8.53
CA MET A 189 11.31 -6.81 -9.00
C MET A 189 11.35 -5.86 -7.81
N ARG A 190 12.27 -4.89 -7.84
CA ARG A 190 12.30 -3.80 -6.86
C ARG A 190 11.02 -2.96 -6.97
N ALA A 191 10.33 -2.73 -5.85
CA ALA A 191 9.16 -1.86 -5.77
C ALA A 191 9.57 -0.38 -5.63
N ALA A 192 10.43 0.09 -6.55
CA ALA A 192 10.95 1.45 -6.55
C ALA A 192 11.18 1.93 -7.98
N GLY A 193 11.23 3.25 -8.18
CA GLY A 193 11.40 3.86 -9.50
C GLY A 193 10.12 3.81 -10.34
N ARG A 194 10.25 4.07 -11.63
CA ARG A 194 9.15 3.99 -12.60
C ARG A 194 9.09 2.60 -13.17
N ASN A 195 7.94 1.95 -13.04
CA ASN A 195 7.73 0.61 -13.53
C ASN A 195 6.58 0.60 -14.53
N LEU A 196 6.87 0.16 -15.76
CA LEU A 196 5.87 -0.12 -16.78
C LEU A 196 5.43 -1.58 -16.64
N PHE A 197 4.13 -1.79 -16.45
CA PHE A 197 3.50 -3.10 -16.37
C PHE A 197 2.77 -3.39 -17.67
N LEU A 198 2.99 -4.58 -18.23
CA LEU A 198 2.33 -5.06 -19.42
C LEU A 198 1.72 -6.42 -19.12
N ARG A 199 0.38 -6.53 -19.21
CA ARG A 199 -0.34 -7.80 -19.13
C ARG A 199 -0.71 -8.22 -20.56
N TYR A 200 -0.13 -9.30 -21.04
CA TYR A 200 -0.24 -9.69 -22.45
C TYR A 200 -0.33 -11.22 -22.63
N THR A 201 -0.76 -11.64 -23.81
CA THR A 201 -0.66 -13.05 -24.20
C THR A 201 0.77 -13.36 -24.59
N ASP A 202 1.41 -14.28 -23.85
CA ASP A 202 2.82 -14.63 -24.06
C ASP A 202 3.03 -15.19 -25.47
N ALA A 203 3.92 -14.52 -26.21
CA ALA A 203 4.28 -14.88 -27.58
C ALA A 203 5.76 -14.59 -27.83
N PRO A 204 6.43 -15.40 -28.67
CA PRO A 204 7.81 -15.16 -29.05
C PRO A 204 7.99 -13.77 -29.66
N GLY A 205 9.03 -13.05 -29.18
CA GLY A 205 9.38 -11.72 -29.69
C GLY A 205 8.70 -10.54 -28.98
N ALA A 206 7.76 -10.77 -28.07
CA ALA A 206 7.08 -9.68 -27.33
C ALA A 206 8.07 -8.75 -26.60
N LEU A 207 8.99 -9.31 -25.82
CA LEU A 207 10.01 -8.52 -25.12
C LEU A 207 10.90 -7.73 -26.08
N GLY A 208 11.24 -8.31 -27.24
CA GLY A 208 12.05 -7.64 -28.27
C GLY A 208 11.32 -6.43 -28.88
N LYS A 209 10.00 -6.54 -29.14
CA LYS A 209 9.19 -5.43 -29.65
C LYS A 209 9.09 -4.30 -28.63
N VAL A 210 8.83 -4.64 -27.38
CA VAL A 210 8.75 -3.64 -26.28
C VAL A 210 10.09 -2.94 -26.10
N GLY A 211 11.18 -3.72 -26.01
CA GLY A 211 12.52 -3.16 -25.84
C GLY A 211 12.98 -2.29 -27.03
N GLY A 212 12.61 -2.68 -28.26
CA GLY A 212 12.89 -1.88 -29.46
C GLY A 212 12.20 -0.52 -29.44
N GLN A 213 10.90 -0.48 -29.15
CA GLN A 213 10.15 0.79 -29.09
C GLN A 213 10.65 1.73 -27.97
N LEU A 214 10.96 1.20 -26.79
CA LEU A 214 11.57 2.00 -25.72
C LEU A 214 12.94 2.54 -26.13
N GLY A 215 13.78 1.70 -26.75
CA GLY A 215 15.10 2.08 -27.23
C GLY A 215 15.05 3.14 -28.34
N ASP A 216 14.13 3.02 -29.30
CA ASP A 216 13.90 4.00 -30.37
C ASP A 216 13.44 5.35 -29.81
N ALA A 217 12.71 5.34 -28.68
CA ALA A 217 12.32 6.55 -27.95
C ALA A 217 13.40 7.09 -27.00
N GLY A 218 14.57 6.44 -26.92
CA GLY A 218 15.67 6.84 -26.04
C GLY A 218 15.43 6.54 -24.55
N ILE A 219 14.49 5.67 -24.24
CA ILE A 219 14.16 5.29 -22.86
C ILE A 219 14.94 4.03 -22.46
N ASN A 220 15.82 4.17 -21.47
CA ASN A 220 16.62 3.06 -20.98
C ASN A 220 15.82 2.14 -20.05
N ILE A 221 16.00 0.81 -20.21
CA ILE A 221 15.46 -0.23 -19.33
C ILE A 221 16.50 -0.58 -18.28
N GLU A 222 16.23 -0.28 -17.02
CA GLU A 222 17.14 -0.57 -15.90
C GLU A 222 16.99 -2.00 -15.35
N ALA A 223 15.77 -2.55 -15.41
CA ALA A 223 15.49 -3.91 -14.99
C ALA A 223 14.26 -4.45 -15.71
N ALA A 224 14.19 -5.78 -15.83
CA ALA A 224 13.04 -6.48 -16.39
C ALA A 224 12.71 -7.72 -15.56
N ALA A 225 11.43 -7.96 -15.31
CA ALA A 225 10.94 -9.19 -14.71
C ALA A 225 9.74 -9.70 -15.52
N LEU A 226 9.72 -11.00 -15.77
CA LEU A 226 8.69 -11.66 -16.56
C LEU A 226 8.07 -12.81 -15.76
N THR A 227 6.74 -12.83 -15.66
CA THR A 227 6.04 -14.00 -15.13
C THR A 227 5.61 -14.89 -16.28
N GLN A 228 5.83 -16.21 -16.15
CA GLN A 228 5.29 -17.14 -17.13
C GLN A 228 3.78 -17.32 -16.95
N ALA A 229 3.04 -17.32 -18.07
CA ALA A 229 1.61 -17.63 -18.05
C ALA A 229 1.40 -19.13 -17.71
N ALA A 230 0.48 -19.43 -16.76
CA ALA A 230 -0.18 -20.72 -16.81
C ALA A 230 -1.07 -20.77 -18.06
N LYS A 231 -1.32 -21.95 -18.66
CA LYS A 231 -2.14 -22.05 -19.87
C LYS A 231 -3.46 -21.30 -19.68
N GLY A 232 -3.67 -20.25 -20.47
CA GLY A 232 -4.91 -19.48 -20.53
C GLY A 232 -4.91 -18.11 -19.85
N ASP A 233 -3.94 -17.82 -18.99
CA ASP A 233 -3.83 -16.51 -18.33
C ASP A 233 -2.65 -15.72 -18.90
N GLY A 234 -2.80 -14.43 -19.13
CA GLY A 234 -1.76 -13.57 -19.67
C GLY A 234 -0.47 -13.55 -18.84
N ALA A 235 0.67 -13.37 -19.48
CA ALA A 235 1.94 -13.08 -18.80
C ALA A 235 1.95 -11.63 -18.30
N VAL A 236 2.74 -11.36 -17.26
CA VAL A 236 3.03 -10.00 -16.82
C VAL A 236 4.52 -9.73 -17.04
N LEU A 237 4.82 -8.71 -17.84
CA LEU A 237 6.14 -8.13 -17.98
C LEU A 237 6.17 -6.85 -17.16
N VAL A 238 7.18 -6.72 -16.31
CA VAL A 238 7.46 -5.49 -15.56
C VAL A 238 8.82 -4.97 -16.01
N LEU A 239 8.86 -3.73 -16.47
CA LEU A 239 10.06 -3.04 -16.86
C LEU A 239 10.29 -1.83 -15.96
N ARG A 240 11.42 -1.76 -15.30
CA ARG A 240 11.84 -0.51 -14.66
C ARG A 240 12.55 0.34 -15.69
N VAL A 241 12.09 1.58 -15.84
CA VAL A 241 12.56 2.52 -16.85
C VAL A 241 13.15 3.77 -16.20
N GLU A 242 14.15 4.36 -16.85
CA GLU A 242 14.86 5.54 -16.37
C GLU A 242 13.96 6.79 -16.33
N SER A 243 13.08 6.94 -17.30
CA SER A 243 12.19 8.09 -17.46
C SER A 243 10.74 7.64 -17.67
N GLU A 244 9.81 8.57 -17.51
CA GLU A 244 8.39 8.35 -17.78
C GLU A 244 8.18 7.95 -19.26
N VAL A 245 7.35 6.95 -19.47
CA VAL A 245 6.94 6.51 -20.82
C VAL A 245 5.75 7.38 -21.23
N PRO A 246 5.86 8.15 -22.34
CA PRO A 246 4.72 8.93 -22.82
C PRO A 246 3.51 8.05 -23.12
N GLU A 247 2.31 8.54 -22.83
CA GLU A 247 1.05 7.78 -22.98
C GLU A 247 0.86 7.23 -24.41
N GLU A 248 1.24 8.02 -25.44
CA GLU A 248 1.19 7.60 -26.84
C GLU A 248 2.11 6.39 -27.11
N LEU A 249 3.33 6.41 -26.52
CA LEU A 249 4.27 5.31 -26.64
C LEU A 249 3.81 4.08 -25.84
N GLU A 250 3.27 4.29 -24.64
CA GLU A 250 2.70 3.22 -23.81
C GLU A 250 1.58 2.49 -24.57
N THR A 251 0.66 3.25 -25.17
CA THR A 251 -0.43 2.72 -26.01
C THR A 251 0.12 1.93 -27.20
N SER A 252 1.10 2.49 -27.94
CA SER A 252 1.73 1.82 -29.09
C SER A 252 2.41 0.52 -28.69
N ILE A 253 3.13 0.51 -27.57
CA ILE A 253 3.76 -0.69 -27.02
C ILE A 253 2.69 -1.74 -26.70
N ALA A 254 1.64 -1.36 -25.98
CA ALA A 254 0.56 -2.25 -25.59
C ALA A 254 -0.11 -2.89 -26.82
N GLU A 255 -0.47 -2.11 -27.82
CA GLU A 255 -1.06 -2.59 -29.07
C GLU A 255 -0.14 -3.56 -29.82
N SER A 256 1.17 -3.28 -29.85
CA SER A 256 2.15 -4.10 -30.60
C SER A 256 2.29 -5.52 -30.08
N VAL A 257 1.95 -5.75 -28.81
CA VAL A 257 2.01 -7.08 -28.15
C VAL A 257 0.65 -7.57 -27.67
N GLY A 258 -0.44 -6.85 -27.99
CA GLY A 258 -1.78 -7.17 -27.52
C GLY A 258 -1.91 -7.15 -26.01
N ALA A 259 -1.30 -6.13 -25.37
CA ALA A 259 -1.24 -5.96 -23.93
C ALA A 259 -2.22 -4.91 -23.42
N GLN A 260 -2.49 -4.97 -22.13
CA GLN A 260 -2.92 -3.84 -21.32
C GLN A 260 -1.69 -3.34 -20.56
N SER A 261 -1.47 -2.04 -20.57
CA SER A 261 -0.32 -1.40 -19.92
C SER A 261 -0.76 -0.42 -18.84
N PHE A 262 0.12 -0.19 -17.84
CA PHE A 262 -0.02 0.86 -16.83
C PHE A 262 1.34 1.15 -16.17
N GLN A 263 1.50 2.36 -15.67
CA GLN A 263 2.66 2.84 -14.92
C GLN A 263 2.31 3.10 -13.46
#